data_adaa29c8a1699aa4a45029f648d35b4f
#
_entry.id   adaa29c8a1699aa4a45029f648d35b4f
#
_cell.length_a   1.000
_cell.length_b   1.000
_cell.length_c   1.000
_cell.angle_alpha   90.00
_cell.angle_beta   90.00
_cell.angle_gamma   90.00
#
_symmetry.space_group_name_H-M   'P 1'
#
loop_
_entity.id
_entity.type
_entity.pdbx_description
1 polymer ?
#
loop_
_entity_poly.entity_id
_entity_poly.type
_entity_poly.pdbx_seq_one_letter_code
_entity_poly.pdbx_strand_id
1 'polypeptide(L)'
;MNKEKIYIFDTTLRDGAQTQGVDFSIDDKLKIAKALDDLGVDYIEGGWPGANPTDTEFFQKKIKLNNSLLTAFGMTKRSGRSADNDPGLSSILNSNTHAVCLVGKSWDFHVDVALGISNKENLENISESAKLFVKEKKE
;
A
#
# COMPACT_ATOMS: atom_id res chain seq x y z
N MET A 1 12.95 25.64 20.24
CA MET A 1 13.27 24.81 19.06
C MET A 1 12.01 24.02 18.69
N ASN A 2 11.41 24.25 17.53
CA ASN A 2 10.34 23.41 17.05
C ASN A 2 10.92 22.01 16.80
N LYS A 3 10.47 21.02 17.57
CA LYS A 3 10.83 19.62 17.33
C LYS A 3 10.05 19.17 16.09
N GLU A 4 10.76 18.79 15.06
CA GLU A 4 10.17 18.17 13.87
C GLU A 4 9.64 16.78 14.25
N LYS A 5 8.39 16.48 13.89
CA LYS A 5 7.80 15.16 14.18
C LYS A 5 8.31 14.15 13.15
N ILE A 6 8.86 13.05 13.63
CA ILE A 6 9.25 11.90 12.80
C ILE A 6 8.12 10.87 12.87
N TYR A 7 7.76 10.31 11.73
CA TYR A 7 6.78 9.23 11.60
C TYR A 7 7.47 7.91 11.31
N ILE A 8 7.04 6.86 11.99
CA ILE A 8 7.55 5.50 11.79
C ILE A 8 6.55 4.73 10.93
N PHE A 9 7.05 4.21 9.80
CA PHE A 9 6.29 3.40 8.84
C PHE A 9 6.82 1.96 8.86
N ASP A 10 6.02 1.02 9.36
CA ASP A 10 6.39 -0.40 9.45
C ASP A 10 5.87 -1.18 8.25
N THR A 11 6.72 -2.00 7.64
CA THR A 11 6.40 -2.81 6.45
C THR A 11 6.47 -4.31 6.70
N THR A 12 6.51 -4.75 7.96
CA THR A 12 6.62 -6.17 8.33
C THR A 12 5.57 -7.02 7.63
N LEU A 13 4.31 -6.58 7.62
CA LEU A 13 3.20 -7.36 7.09
C LEU A 13 3.09 -7.36 5.56
N ARG A 14 3.83 -6.49 4.86
CA ARG A 14 3.87 -6.45 3.41
C ARG A 14 5.24 -6.87 2.87
N ASP A 15 6.28 -6.07 3.09
CA ASP A 15 7.63 -6.35 2.59
C ASP A 15 8.27 -7.51 3.36
N GLY A 16 8.13 -7.50 4.67
CA GLY A 16 8.62 -8.59 5.52
C GLY A 16 8.00 -9.95 5.18
N ALA A 17 6.74 -9.98 4.76
CA ALA A 17 6.07 -11.19 4.31
C ALA A 17 6.64 -11.77 3.00
N GLN A 18 7.44 -11.02 2.24
CA GLN A 18 8.11 -11.49 1.03
C GLN A 18 9.46 -12.15 1.32
N THR A 19 9.87 -12.20 2.59
CA THR A 19 11.12 -12.86 3.01
C THR A 19 10.98 -14.37 2.85
N GLN A 20 12.00 -15.02 2.29
CA GLN A 20 12.02 -16.47 2.13
C GLN A 20 11.82 -17.19 3.47
N GLY A 21 10.85 -18.09 3.52
CA GLY A 21 10.51 -18.87 4.72
C GLY A 21 9.56 -18.16 5.68
N VAL A 22 9.09 -16.97 5.34
CA VAL A 22 8.03 -16.25 6.07
C VAL A 22 6.71 -16.48 5.37
N ASP A 23 5.71 -16.98 6.11
CA ASP A 23 4.33 -17.16 5.63
C ASP A 23 3.39 -16.79 6.78
N PHE A 24 2.80 -15.61 6.69
CA PHE A 24 1.86 -15.14 7.71
C PHE A 24 0.43 -15.57 7.37
N SER A 25 -0.19 -16.28 8.29
CA SER A 25 -1.66 -16.46 8.27
C SER A 25 -2.35 -15.11 8.56
N ILE A 26 -3.66 -15.05 8.32
CA ILE A 26 -4.47 -13.88 8.66
C ILE A 26 -4.40 -13.59 10.16
N ASP A 27 -4.45 -14.64 10.99
CA ASP A 27 -4.36 -14.50 12.46
C ASP A 27 -2.99 -13.96 12.89
N ASP A 28 -1.91 -14.37 12.25
CA ASP A 28 -0.58 -13.82 12.50
C ASP A 28 -0.53 -12.34 12.15
N LYS A 29 -1.03 -11.97 10.97
CA LYS A 29 -1.12 -10.56 10.55
C LYS A 29 -1.92 -9.72 11.54
N LEU A 30 -3.06 -10.21 12.04
CA LEU A 30 -3.87 -9.51 13.02
C LEU A 30 -3.13 -9.31 14.35
N LYS A 31 -2.41 -10.33 14.84
CA LYS A 31 -1.62 -10.26 16.08
C LYS A 31 -0.43 -9.31 15.93
N ILE A 32 0.28 -9.40 14.81
CA ILE A 32 1.44 -8.53 14.52
C ILE A 32 0.98 -7.07 14.40
N ALA A 33 -0.10 -6.80 13.66
CA ALA A 33 -0.65 -5.46 13.54
C ALA A 33 -1.02 -4.86 14.91
N LYS A 34 -1.61 -5.66 15.81
CA LYS A 34 -1.90 -5.25 17.18
C LYS A 34 -0.63 -4.93 17.96
N ALA A 35 0.39 -5.78 17.87
CA ALA A 35 1.66 -5.57 18.58
C ALA A 35 2.38 -4.30 18.08
N LEU A 36 2.33 -4.01 16.78
CA LEU A 36 2.88 -2.79 16.20
C LEU A 36 2.09 -1.55 16.63
N ASP A 37 0.77 -1.64 16.70
CA ASP A 37 -0.10 -0.59 17.23
C ASP A 37 0.21 -0.29 18.71
N ASP A 38 0.37 -1.33 19.53
CA ASP A 38 0.75 -1.20 20.94
C ASP A 38 2.17 -0.63 21.12
N LEU A 39 3.08 -0.93 20.19
CA LEU A 39 4.42 -0.33 20.13
C LEU A 39 4.37 1.17 19.78
N GLY A 40 3.32 1.62 19.13
CA GLY A 40 3.10 3.03 18.81
C GLY A 40 3.76 3.48 17.50
N VAL A 41 3.93 2.59 16.50
CA VAL A 41 4.31 3.00 15.15
C VAL A 41 3.18 3.82 14.52
N ASP A 42 3.51 4.79 13.68
CA ASP A 42 2.48 5.68 13.09
C ASP A 42 1.72 5.00 11.96
N TYR A 43 2.39 4.21 11.11
CA TYR A 43 1.79 3.53 9.96
C TYR A 43 2.18 2.05 9.93
N ILE A 44 1.21 1.19 9.61
CA ILE A 44 1.40 -0.25 9.43
C ILE A 44 0.97 -0.61 8.01
N GLU A 45 1.93 -0.98 7.15
CA GLU A 45 1.66 -1.46 5.80
C GLU A 45 1.17 -2.91 5.86
N GLY A 46 -0.14 -3.09 5.79
CA GLY A 46 -0.80 -4.36 6.07
C GLY A 46 -0.69 -5.41 4.97
N GLY A 47 -0.39 -5.02 3.74
CA GLY A 47 -0.32 -5.92 2.59
C GLY A 47 -0.81 -5.26 1.30
N TRP A 48 -0.95 -6.08 0.26
CA TRP A 48 -1.41 -5.67 -1.06
C TRP A 48 -2.79 -6.28 -1.37
N PRO A 49 -3.89 -5.55 -1.08
CA PRO A 49 -5.23 -6.04 -1.36
C PRO A 49 -5.44 -6.28 -2.86
N GLY A 50 -6.01 -7.42 -3.22
CA GLY A 50 -6.20 -7.85 -4.60
C GLY A 50 -5.00 -8.57 -5.23
N ALA A 51 -3.82 -8.59 -4.60
CA ALA A 51 -2.67 -9.33 -5.10
C ALA A 51 -2.71 -10.81 -4.69
N ASN A 52 -3.19 -11.09 -3.49
CA ASN A 52 -3.35 -12.45 -2.97
C ASN A 52 -4.57 -12.54 -2.03
N PRO A 53 -5.09 -13.76 -1.77
CA PRO A 53 -6.25 -13.96 -0.90
C PRO A 53 -6.01 -13.53 0.55
N THR A 54 -4.85 -13.86 1.12
CA THR A 54 -4.50 -13.56 2.52
C THR A 54 -4.55 -12.07 2.81
N ASP A 55 -3.91 -11.25 1.95
CA ASP A 55 -3.92 -9.79 2.10
C ASP A 55 -5.33 -9.22 1.92
N THR A 56 -6.05 -9.71 0.91
CA THR A 56 -7.41 -9.26 0.65
C THR A 56 -8.33 -9.54 1.85
N GLU A 57 -8.25 -10.74 2.43
CA GLU A 57 -9.06 -11.12 3.58
C GLU A 57 -8.63 -10.39 4.86
N PHE A 58 -7.32 -10.14 5.05
CA PHE A 58 -6.82 -9.35 6.19
C PHE A 58 -7.51 -7.98 6.26
N PHE A 59 -7.59 -7.25 5.15
CA PHE A 59 -8.26 -5.94 5.13
C PHE A 59 -9.78 -6.05 5.38
N GLN A 60 -10.42 -7.16 4.99
CA GLN A 60 -11.84 -7.41 5.26
C GLN A 60 -12.15 -7.59 6.76
N LYS A 61 -11.17 -7.98 7.59
CA LYS A 61 -11.34 -8.12 9.05
C LYS A 61 -11.58 -6.78 9.76
N LYS A 62 -11.34 -5.64 9.11
CA LYS A 62 -11.60 -4.28 9.66
C LYS A 62 -11.01 -4.11 11.06
N ILE A 63 -9.73 -4.47 11.22
CA ILE A 63 -9.03 -4.35 12.49
C ILE A 63 -9.11 -2.91 13.01
N LYS A 64 -9.36 -2.76 14.31
CA LYS A 64 -9.29 -1.47 15.00
C LYS A 64 -7.91 -1.31 15.62
N LEU A 65 -7.22 -0.26 15.24
CA LEU A 65 -5.95 0.20 15.79
C LEU A 65 -6.20 1.52 16.53
N ASN A 66 -5.46 1.76 17.60
CA ASN A 66 -5.63 2.92 18.47
C ASN A 66 -4.60 4.02 18.20
N ASN A 67 -3.40 3.64 17.81
CA ASN A 67 -2.24 4.52 17.66
C ASN A 67 -1.78 4.62 16.20
N SER A 68 -1.97 3.55 15.41
CA SER A 68 -1.44 3.40 14.07
C SER A 68 -2.50 3.58 12.99
N LEU A 69 -2.09 4.07 11.82
CA LEU A 69 -2.90 4.04 10.60
C LEU A 69 -2.57 2.79 9.79
N LEU A 70 -3.58 1.95 9.55
CA LEU A 70 -3.42 0.83 8.61
C LEU A 70 -3.31 1.35 7.19
N THR A 71 -2.27 0.93 6.49
CA THR A 71 -1.93 1.36 5.12
C THR A 71 -2.07 0.20 4.16
N ALA A 72 -2.75 0.42 3.04
CA ALA A 72 -2.79 -0.53 1.93
C ALA A 72 -1.70 -0.20 0.92
N PHE A 73 -0.97 -1.22 0.50
CA PHE A 73 0.07 -1.11 -0.53
C PHE A 73 -0.50 -1.41 -1.92
N GLY A 74 0.08 -0.80 -2.95
CA GLY A 74 -0.14 -1.19 -4.33
C GLY A 74 0.77 -0.50 -5.33
N MET A 75 0.58 -0.86 -6.59
CA MET A 75 1.26 -0.22 -7.72
C MET A 75 0.39 0.91 -8.27
N THR A 76 1.02 1.85 -8.98
CA THR A 76 0.30 2.80 -9.81
C THR A 76 -0.53 2.10 -10.89
N LYS A 77 -1.50 2.79 -11.46
CA LYS A 77 -2.38 2.23 -12.50
C LYS A 77 -1.59 1.61 -13.66
N ARG A 78 -2.17 0.63 -14.30
CA ARG A 78 -1.62 0.02 -15.52
C ARG A 78 -1.81 0.95 -16.72
N SER A 79 -0.84 0.93 -17.62
CA SER A 79 -0.93 1.61 -18.90
C SER A 79 -2.16 1.17 -19.69
N GLY A 80 -2.72 2.09 -20.47
CA GLY A 80 -3.92 1.84 -21.26
C GLY A 80 -5.23 1.83 -20.46
N ARG A 81 -5.20 2.11 -19.13
CA ARG A 81 -6.41 2.22 -18.29
C ARG A 81 -6.50 3.59 -17.64
N SER A 82 -7.70 4.05 -17.37
CA SER A 82 -7.89 5.18 -16.45
C SER A 82 -7.74 4.71 -15.00
N ALA A 83 -7.37 5.62 -14.10
CA ALA A 83 -7.22 5.30 -12.69
C ALA A 83 -8.53 4.76 -12.07
N ASP A 84 -9.67 5.32 -12.47
CA ASP A 84 -10.99 4.89 -11.99
C ASP A 84 -11.37 3.46 -12.43
N ASN A 85 -10.78 2.94 -13.51
CA ASN A 85 -11.05 1.60 -14.05
C ASN A 85 -9.90 0.61 -13.87
N ASP A 86 -8.92 0.95 -13.02
CA ASP A 86 -7.82 0.03 -12.72
C ASP A 86 -8.22 -0.90 -11.56
N PRO A 87 -8.22 -2.26 -11.77
CA PRO A 87 -8.62 -3.22 -10.75
C PRO A 87 -7.71 -3.19 -9.51
N GLY A 88 -6.41 -2.91 -9.69
CA GLY A 88 -5.46 -2.80 -8.59
C GLY A 88 -5.80 -1.62 -7.68
N LEU A 89 -6.01 -0.43 -8.27
CA LEU A 89 -6.40 0.76 -7.52
C LEU A 89 -7.78 0.59 -6.87
N SER A 90 -8.73 -0.05 -7.57
CA SER A 90 -10.06 -0.36 -7.02
C SER A 90 -9.95 -1.28 -5.78
N SER A 91 -9.07 -2.29 -5.82
CA SER A 91 -8.85 -3.18 -4.66
C SER A 91 -8.29 -2.42 -3.46
N ILE A 92 -7.38 -1.46 -3.69
CA ILE A 92 -6.84 -0.60 -2.63
C ILE A 92 -7.95 0.30 -2.07
N LEU A 93 -8.78 0.93 -2.90
CA LEU A 93 -9.90 1.75 -2.43
C LEU A 93 -10.88 0.94 -1.58
N ASN A 94 -11.18 -0.30 -1.99
CA ASN A 94 -12.08 -1.21 -1.30
C ASN A 94 -11.52 -1.78 0.02
N SER A 95 -10.21 -1.60 0.28
CA SER A 95 -9.61 -2.00 1.56
C SER A 95 -10.09 -1.18 2.75
N ASN A 96 -10.74 -0.04 2.50
CA ASN A 96 -11.24 0.90 3.50
C ASN A 96 -10.17 1.45 4.46
N THR A 97 -8.90 1.45 4.06
CA THR A 97 -7.83 2.10 4.82
C THR A 97 -7.88 3.62 4.64
N HIS A 98 -7.35 4.36 5.62
CA HIS A 98 -7.19 5.82 5.52
C HIS A 98 -5.92 6.21 4.78
N ALA A 99 -4.87 5.42 4.92
CA ALA A 99 -3.57 5.64 4.29
C ALA A 99 -3.31 4.62 3.17
N VAL A 100 -2.59 5.05 2.14
CA VAL A 100 -2.25 4.25 0.97
C VAL A 100 -0.79 4.49 0.58
N CYS A 101 -0.05 3.41 0.35
CA CYS A 101 1.29 3.45 -0.19
C CYS A 101 1.29 2.98 -1.64
N LEU A 102 1.66 3.86 -2.57
CA LEU A 102 1.77 3.52 -3.98
C LEU A 102 3.23 3.48 -4.43
N VAL A 103 3.59 2.42 -5.14
CA VAL A 103 4.90 2.30 -5.77
C VAL A 103 4.81 2.60 -7.26
N GLY A 104 5.45 3.70 -7.67
CA GLY A 104 5.78 4.00 -9.06
C GLY A 104 7.23 3.61 -9.37
N LYS A 105 7.52 3.20 -10.60
CA LYS A 105 8.90 2.96 -10.99
C LYS A 105 9.64 4.28 -11.14
N SER A 106 10.80 4.40 -10.49
CA SER A 106 11.64 5.62 -10.48
C SER A 106 12.93 5.46 -11.27
N TRP A 107 13.31 4.24 -11.66
CA TRP A 107 14.46 3.96 -12.50
C TRP A 107 14.00 3.70 -13.94
N ASP A 108 14.52 4.47 -14.90
CA ASP A 108 14.16 4.43 -16.31
C ASP A 108 14.33 3.03 -16.93
N PHE A 109 15.40 2.31 -16.55
CA PHE A 109 15.60 0.93 -16.95
C PHE A 109 14.41 0.03 -16.53
N HIS A 110 13.89 0.20 -15.31
CA HIS A 110 12.70 -0.56 -14.86
C HIS A 110 11.42 -0.10 -15.56
N VAL A 111 11.32 1.16 -15.95
CA VAL A 111 10.17 1.66 -16.73
C VAL A 111 10.14 0.99 -18.09
N ASP A 112 11.30 0.91 -18.77
CA ASP A 112 11.41 0.26 -20.08
C ASP A 112 11.25 -1.27 -19.97
N VAL A 113 12.09 -1.94 -19.17
CA VAL A 113 12.18 -3.41 -19.14
C VAL A 113 10.99 -4.07 -18.44
N ALA A 114 10.49 -3.49 -17.33
CA ALA A 114 9.43 -4.10 -16.55
C ALA A 114 8.02 -3.63 -16.95
N LEU A 115 7.88 -2.38 -17.41
CA LEU A 115 6.58 -1.81 -17.78
C LEU A 115 6.40 -1.71 -19.31
N GLY A 116 7.47 -1.62 -20.09
CA GLY A 116 7.43 -1.48 -21.54
C GLY A 116 6.79 -0.17 -22.01
N ILE A 117 6.96 0.92 -21.24
CA ILE A 117 6.36 2.23 -21.50
C ILE A 117 7.41 3.34 -21.49
N SER A 118 7.04 4.52 -21.97
CA SER A 118 7.90 5.71 -21.88
C SER A 118 7.93 6.27 -20.46
N ASN A 119 9.02 6.98 -20.12
CA ASN A 119 9.12 7.72 -18.86
C ASN A 119 7.99 8.74 -18.69
N LYS A 120 7.56 9.37 -19.78
CA LYS A 120 6.43 10.32 -19.75
C LYS A 120 5.15 9.62 -19.34
N GLU A 121 4.83 8.49 -19.95
CA GLU A 121 3.64 7.71 -19.61
C GLU A 121 3.69 7.18 -18.17
N ASN A 122 4.86 6.76 -17.70
CA ASN A 122 5.05 6.37 -16.30
C ASN A 122 4.72 7.52 -15.34
N LEU A 123 5.19 8.73 -15.61
CA LEU A 123 4.88 9.92 -14.81
C LEU A 123 3.38 10.26 -14.85
N GLU A 124 2.74 10.13 -15.99
CA GLU A 124 1.29 10.29 -16.12
C GLU A 124 0.54 9.25 -15.29
N ASN A 125 0.93 7.98 -15.33
CA ASN A 125 0.35 6.90 -14.53
C ASN A 125 0.50 7.17 -13.02
N ILE A 126 1.65 7.65 -12.58
CA ILE A 126 1.89 8.04 -11.18
C ILE A 126 0.97 9.20 -10.79
N SER A 127 0.94 10.26 -11.61
CA SER A 127 0.14 11.45 -11.35
C SER A 127 -1.37 11.14 -11.26
N GLU A 128 -1.90 10.37 -12.20
CA GLU A 128 -3.31 10.00 -12.21
C GLU A 128 -3.68 9.11 -11.02
N SER A 129 -2.81 8.16 -10.66
CA SER A 129 -3.02 7.31 -9.48
C SER A 129 -3.05 8.13 -8.19
N ALA A 130 -2.09 9.04 -8.01
CA ALA A 130 -2.06 9.91 -6.84
C ALA A 130 -3.31 10.82 -6.78
N LYS A 131 -3.72 11.42 -7.90
CA LYS A 131 -4.92 12.25 -7.97
C LYS A 131 -6.19 11.49 -7.57
N LEU A 132 -6.31 10.22 -7.95
CA LEU A 132 -7.44 9.38 -7.54
C LEU A 132 -7.53 9.29 -6.01
N PHE A 133 -6.43 8.92 -5.33
CA PHE A 133 -6.45 8.76 -3.88
C PHE A 133 -6.61 10.09 -3.13
N VAL A 134 -6.05 11.18 -3.63
CA VAL A 134 -6.31 12.52 -3.08
C VAL A 134 -7.78 12.91 -3.20
N LYS A 135 -8.43 12.64 -4.35
CA LYS A 135 -9.87 12.86 -4.55
C LYS A 135 -10.70 12.02 -3.57
N GLU A 136 -10.30 10.79 -3.30
CA GLU A 136 -10.94 9.89 -2.34
C GLU A 136 -10.53 10.16 -0.86
N LYS A 137 -9.83 11.28 -0.60
CA LYS A 137 -9.38 11.72 0.73
C LYS A 137 -8.53 10.68 1.48
N LYS A 138 -7.70 9.95 0.76
CA LYS A 138 -6.68 9.07 1.34
C LYS A 138 -5.41 9.87 1.62
N GLU A 139 -4.71 9.49 2.70
CA GLU A 139 -3.36 9.94 3.01
C GLU A 139 -2.33 9.11 2.25
#